data_2130d596074c15b1203c0e5e651fb421
#
_entry.id   2130d596074c15b1203c0e5e651fb421
#
_cell.length_a   1.000
_cell.length_b   1.000
_cell.length_c   1.000
_cell.angle_alpha   90.00
_cell.angle_beta   90.00
_cell.angle_gamma   90.00
#
_symmetry.space_group_name_H-M   'P 1'
#
loop_
_entity.id
_entity.type
_entity.pdbx_description
1 polymer ?
#
loop_
_entity_poly.entity_id
_entity_poly.type
_entity_poly.pdbx_seq_one_letter_code
_entity_poly.pdbx_strand_id
1 'polypeptide(L)'
;MSPGEFQAVQRLLQSGKTSAQRNKTWTRLHEETGVGSISGRLFLFDRDDLQRLRDYARSRFGLDPLFDSRSVSRLEMADKNNDEKRAGKSVFGELLLFATTGYAEINVSGRSVSTPPGSILSVKPELLDREALRKTNVVLIENGSLMVEAHRIQFPDDWRDSVLLYRGHGENLAEASRIVNAQPAQNLAVYFDFDPEGLEMALQVGKGTVILPDIESTFTSNRQVLNSVNQRGVFRRQNDALKRLKQLSLDEQWTEIIRSVEENELAIMQEHMTVHHFALRAVPGRVRQTVPEG
;
A
#
# COMPACT_ATOMS: atom_id res chain seq x y z
N MET A 1 -31.48 -16.21 -8.14
CA MET A 1 -30.76 -15.49 -7.06
C MET A 1 -29.82 -14.46 -7.67
N SER A 2 -29.92 -13.20 -7.30
CA SER A 2 -29.01 -12.14 -7.72
C SER A 2 -27.74 -12.11 -6.87
N PRO A 3 -26.65 -11.44 -7.31
CA PRO A 3 -25.44 -11.26 -6.51
C PRO A 3 -25.70 -10.63 -5.13
N GLY A 4 -26.62 -9.66 -5.04
CA GLY A 4 -26.98 -9.02 -3.78
C GLY A 4 -27.71 -9.94 -2.82
N GLU A 5 -28.56 -10.82 -3.31
CA GLU A 5 -29.25 -11.84 -2.52
C GLU A 5 -28.27 -12.90 -1.99
N PHE A 6 -27.32 -13.33 -2.83
CA PHE A 6 -26.26 -14.25 -2.43
C PHE A 6 -25.40 -13.64 -1.31
N GLN A 7 -24.97 -12.38 -1.46
CA GLN A 7 -24.21 -11.67 -0.42
C GLN A 7 -24.99 -11.49 0.89
N ALA A 8 -26.30 -11.32 0.82
CA ALA A 8 -27.13 -11.24 2.03
C ALA A 8 -27.16 -12.56 2.78
N VAL A 9 -27.36 -13.68 2.07
CA VAL A 9 -27.29 -15.03 2.63
C VAL A 9 -25.90 -15.35 3.17
N GLN A 10 -24.87 -15.03 2.42
CA GLN A 10 -23.48 -15.23 2.84
C GLN A 10 -23.18 -14.51 4.17
N ARG A 11 -23.53 -13.23 4.28
CA ARG A 11 -23.33 -12.44 5.51
C ARG A 11 -24.10 -13.02 6.70
N LEU A 12 -25.35 -13.48 6.49
CA LEU A 12 -26.15 -14.10 7.54
C LEU A 12 -25.44 -15.36 8.06
N LEU A 13 -25.07 -16.27 7.16
CA LEU A 13 -24.45 -17.56 7.51
C LEU A 13 -23.07 -17.37 8.14
N GLN A 14 -22.22 -16.48 7.60
CA GLN A 14 -20.89 -16.21 8.13
C GLN A 14 -20.92 -15.52 9.49
N SER A 15 -21.94 -14.69 9.76
CA SER A 15 -22.09 -14.01 11.05
C SER A 15 -22.66 -14.88 12.16
N GLY A 16 -23.16 -16.10 11.85
CA GLY A 16 -23.82 -16.97 12.79
C GLY A 16 -25.15 -16.43 13.35
N LYS A 17 -25.70 -15.36 12.75
CA LYS A 17 -26.98 -14.77 13.17
C LYS A 17 -28.14 -15.65 12.73
N THR A 18 -29.18 -15.65 13.56
CA THR A 18 -30.44 -16.38 13.29
C THR A 18 -31.58 -15.43 12.94
N SER A 19 -31.27 -14.17 12.58
CA SER A 19 -32.27 -13.18 12.20
C SER A 19 -31.73 -12.18 11.20
N ALA A 20 -32.63 -11.62 10.37
CA ALA A 20 -32.32 -10.54 9.43
C ALA A 20 -33.44 -9.49 9.44
N GLN A 21 -33.10 -8.23 9.21
CA GLN A 21 -34.10 -7.17 9.06
C GLN A 21 -34.95 -7.38 7.80
N ARG A 22 -36.24 -7.21 7.93
CA ARG A 22 -37.19 -7.28 6.81
C ARG A 22 -36.91 -6.15 5.81
N ASN A 23 -36.47 -6.53 4.61
CA ASN A 23 -36.23 -5.65 3.48
C ASN A 23 -36.61 -6.38 2.18
N LYS A 24 -36.51 -5.68 1.04
CA LYS A 24 -36.87 -6.26 -0.27
C LYS A 24 -36.13 -7.58 -0.58
N THR A 25 -34.85 -7.66 -0.26
CA THR A 25 -34.02 -8.85 -0.47
C THR A 25 -34.53 -10.05 0.33
N TRP A 26 -34.72 -9.87 1.63
CA TRP A 26 -35.19 -10.96 2.50
C TRP A 26 -36.65 -11.32 2.28
N THR A 27 -37.50 -10.35 1.92
CA THR A 27 -38.90 -10.64 1.53
C THR A 27 -38.96 -11.53 0.31
N ARG A 28 -38.18 -11.20 -0.73
CA ARG A 28 -38.10 -12.02 -1.96
C ARG A 28 -37.54 -13.41 -1.71
N LEU A 29 -36.45 -13.53 -0.93
CA LEU A 29 -35.88 -14.84 -0.56
C LEU A 29 -36.91 -15.69 0.20
N HIS A 30 -37.65 -15.10 1.11
CA HIS A 30 -38.74 -15.79 1.84
C HIS A 30 -39.85 -16.26 0.89
N GLU A 31 -40.31 -15.40 -0.03
CA GLU A 31 -41.32 -15.74 -1.02
C GLU A 31 -40.88 -16.88 -1.96
N GLU A 32 -39.60 -16.89 -2.35
CA GLU A 32 -39.07 -17.91 -3.27
C GLU A 32 -38.78 -19.26 -2.57
N THR A 33 -38.40 -19.23 -1.29
CA THR A 33 -37.90 -20.42 -0.59
C THR A 33 -38.80 -20.93 0.52
N GLY A 34 -39.71 -20.09 0.99
CA GLY A 34 -40.53 -20.37 2.19
C GLY A 34 -39.72 -20.44 3.48
N VAL A 35 -38.47 -19.95 3.48
CA VAL A 35 -37.55 -20.05 4.61
C VAL A 35 -37.70 -18.85 5.53
N GLY A 36 -37.64 -19.12 6.84
CA GLY A 36 -37.75 -18.12 7.90
C GLY A 36 -39.19 -17.77 8.29
N SER A 37 -39.38 -17.38 9.54
CA SER A 37 -40.63 -16.90 10.10
C SER A 37 -40.62 -15.38 10.30
N ILE A 38 -41.74 -14.71 10.08
CA ILE A 38 -41.83 -13.25 10.25
C ILE A 38 -42.20 -12.94 11.72
N SER A 39 -41.33 -12.14 12.36
CA SER A 39 -41.62 -11.58 13.71
C SER A 39 -41.39 -10.06 13.69
N GLY A 40 -42.48 -9.30 13.58
CA GLY A 40 -42.43 -7.84 13.48
C GLY A 40 -41.62 -7.35 12.28
N ARG A 41 -40.50 -6.70 12.54
CA ARG A 41 -39.56 -6.19 11.50
C ARG A 41 -38.43 -7.13 11.16
N LEU A 42 -38.46 -8.38 11.65
CA LEU A 42 -37.41 -9.34 11.45
C LEU A 42 -37.93 -10.61 10.75
N PHE A 43 -37.07 -11.25 10.00
CA PHE A 43 -37.13 -12.66 9.67
C PHE A 43 -36.30 -13.43 10.72
N LEU A 44 -36.86 -14.48 11.28
CA LEU A 44 -36.19 -15.41 12.20
C LEU A 44 -35.93 -16.71 11.45
N PHE A 45 -34.74 -17.27 11.63
CA PHE A 45 -34.30 -18.50 10.98
C PHE A 45 -33.91 -19.53 12.04
N ASP A 46 -34.44 -20.71 11.93
CA ASP A 46 -33.93 -21.85 12.68
C ASP A 46 -32.74 -22.52 11.95
N ARG A 47 -32.23 -23.61 12.51
CA ARG A 47 -31.10 -24.32 11.94
C ARG A 47 -31.39 -24.91 10.56
N ASP A 48 -32.58 -25.44 10.37
CA ASP A 48 -33.02 -26.06 9.12
C ASP A 48 -33.23 -24.97 8.04
N ASP A 49 -33.77 -23.84 8.45
CA ASP A 49 -33.89 -22.65 7.60
C ASP A 49 -32.54 -22.15 7.07
N LEU A 50 -31.55 -22.06 7.95
CA LEU A 50 -30.18 -21.66 7.55
C LEU A 50 -29.54 -22.68 6.60
N GLN A 51 -29.77 -23.97 6.82
CA GLN A 51 -29.28 -25.03 5.93
C GLN A 51 -29.97 -24.92 4.55
N ARG A 52 -31.29 -24.77 4.52
CA ARG A 52 -32.07 -24.59 3.28
C ARG A 52 -31.65 -23.36 2.51
N LEU A 53 -31.38 -22.23 3.18
CA LEU A 53 -30.83 -21.02 2.54
C LEU A 53 -29.44 -21.28 1.93
N ARG A 54 -28.60 -22.02 2.64
CA ARG A 54 -27.27 -22.40 2.12
C ARG A 54 -27.39 -23.25 0.86
N ASP A 55 -28.22 -24.28 0.88
CA ASP A 55 -28.42 -25.20 -0.25
C ASP A 55 -29.08 -24.49 -1.44
N TYR A 56 -30.07 -23.62 -1.17
CA TYR A 56 -30.67 -22.77 -2.19
C TYR A 56 -29.63 -21.84 -2.84
N ALA A 57 -28.85 -21.14 -2.04
CA ALA A 57 -27.80 -20.26 -2.55
C ALA A 57 -26.77 -21.03 -3.37
N ARG A 58 -26.32 -22.19 -2.89
CA ARG A 58 -25.40 -23.08 -3.60
C ARG A 58 -25.96 -23.55 -4.94
N SER A 59 -27.22 -23.99 -4.98
CA SER A 59 -27.86 -24.49 -6.19
C SER A 59 -28.09 -23.38 -7.24
N ARG A 60 -28.47 -22.18 -6.80
CA ARG A 60 -28.84 -21.06 -7.69
C ARG A 60 -27.68 -20.19 -8.09
N PHE A 61 -26.65 -20.09 -7.27
CA PHE A 61 -25.51 -19.24 -7.51
C PHE A 61 -24.24 -20.01 -7.91
N GLY A 62 -24.22 -21.33 -7.67
CA GLY A 62 -23.08 -22.20 -8.01
C GLY A 62 -21.90 -22.10 -7.05
N LEU A 63 -22.05 -21.37 -5.94
CA LEU A 63 -21.04 -21.24 -4.88
C LEU A 63 -21.65 -21.51 -3.51
N ASP A 64 -20.90 -22.16 -2.63
CA ASP A 64 -21.28 -22.28 -1.23
C ASP A 64 -21.14 -20.89 -0.55
N PRO A 65 -22.19 -20.34 0.11
CA PRO A 65 -22.11 -19.08 0.81
C PRO A 65 -21.09 -19.04 1.95
N LEU A 66 -20.68 -20.17 2.50
CA LEU A 66 -19.62 -20.25 3.50
C LEU A 66 -18.22 -20.27 2.89
N PHE A 67 -18.12 -20.40 1.57
CA PHE A 67 -16.84 -20.34 0.87
C PHE A 67 -16.38 -18.87 0.77
N ASP A 68 -15.17 -18.59 1.27
CA ASP A 68 -14.61 -17.25 1.18
C ASP A 68 -13.98 -17.03 -0.21
N SER A 69 -14.76 -16.50 -1.15
CA SER A 69 -14.31 -16.18 -2.50
C SER A 69 -13.30 -15.03 -2.53
N ARG A 70 -13.17 -14.25 -1.45
CA ARG A 70 -12.25 -13.10 -1.39
C ARG A 70 -10.79 -13.50 -1.35
N SER A 71 -10.52 -14.71 -0.85
CA SER A 71 -9.17 -15.28 -0.77
C SER A 71 -8.76 -16.10 -1.99
N VAL A 72 -9.63 -16.21 -3.01
CA VAL A 72 -9.45 -17.14 -4.14
C VAL A 72 -9.13 -16.36 -5.41
N SER A 73 -8.10 -16.79 -6.12
CA SER A 73 -7.72 -16.26 -7.43
C SER A 73 -8.73 -16.69 -8.51
N ARG A 74 -8.71 -16.01 -9.67
CA ARG A 74 -9.58 -16.37 -10.80
C ARG A 74 -9.31 -17.78 -11.34
N LEU A 75 -8.04 -18.21 -11.31
CA LEU A 75 -7.66 -19.56 -11.75
C LEU A 75 -8.21 -20.64 -10.81
N GLU A 76 -8.10 -20.43 -9.50
CA GLU A 76 -8.69 -21.35 -8.50
C GLU A 76 -10.23 -21.32 -8.55
N MET A 77 -10.83 -20.17 -8.91
CA MET A 77 -12.28 -20.08 -9.08
C MET A 77 -12.73 -20.80 -10.35
N ALA A 78 -11.98 -20.71 -11.45
CA ALA A 78 -12.29 -21.41 -12.69
C ALA A 78 -12.30 -22.95 -12.54
N ASP A 79 -11.47 -23.47 -11.63
CA ASP A 79 -11.48 -24.91 -11.27
C ASP A 79 -12.76 -25.34 -10.53
N LYS A 80 -13.40 -24.41 -9.80
CA LYS A 80 -14.54 -24.68 -8.93
C LYS A 80 -15.88 -24.17 -9.47
N ASN A 81 -15.89 -23.27 -10.44
CA ASN A 81 -17.09 -22.63 -10.97
C ASN A 81 -16.90 -22.14 -12.40
N ASN A 82 -17.98 -22.15 -13.18
CA ASN A 82 -17.98 -21.66 -14.57
C ASN A 82 -17.86 -20.13 -14.70
N ASP A 83 -17.84 -19.39 -13.60
CA ASP A 83 -17.74 -17.93 -13.58
C ASP A 83 -16.57 -17.50 -12.68
N GLU A 84 -15.38 -17.42 -13.27
CA GLU A 84 -14.13 -16.99 -12.59
C GLU A 84 -14.17 -15.53 -12.12
N LYS A 85 -15.08 -14.70 -12.67
CA LYS A 85 -15.27 -13.29 -12.26
C LYS A 85 -15.82 -13.13 -10.84
N ARG A 86 -16.32 -14.21 -10.25
CA ARG A 86 -16.76 -14.23 -8.85
C ARG A 86 -15.61 -14.33 -7.84
N ALA A 87 -14.38 -14.51 -8.31
CA ALA A 87 -13.21 -14.43 -7.45
C ALA A 87 -13.09 -13.01 -6.87
N GLY A 88 -12.92 -12.94 -5.56
CA GLY A 88 -12.80 -11.64 -4.86
C GLY A 88 -11.40 -11.06 -4.86
N LYS A 89 -10.38 -11.87 -5.21
CA LYS A 89 -8.98 -11.45 -5.21
C LYS A 89 -8.65 -10.61 -6.43
N SER A 90 -8.02 -9.46 -6.21
CA SER A 90 -7.53 -8.62 -7.32
C SER A 90 -6.48 -9.36 -8.15
N VAL A 91 -6.56 -9.24 -9.48
CA VAL A 91 -5.59 -9.90 -10.39
C VAL A 91 -4.15 -9.43 -10.14
N PHE A 92 -3.98 -8.17 -9.76
CA PHE A 92 -2.68 -7.53 -9.55
C PHE A 92 -2.47 -7.07 -8.10
N GLY A 93 -3.43 -7.31 -7.20
CA GLY A 93 -3.43 -6.74 -5.84
C GLY A 93 -2.31 -7.25 -4.94
N GLU A 94 -1.78 -8.44 -5.21
CA GLU A 94 -0.69 -9.03 -4.43
C GLU A 94 0.69 -8.83 -5.05
N LEU A 95 0.76 -8.30 -6.28
CA LEU A 95 2.05 -8.10 -6.94
C LEU A 95 2.81 -6.95 -6.31
N LEU A 96 4.08 -7.19 -6.04
CA LEU A 96 5.03 -6.15 -5.71
C LEU A 96 5.53 -5.48 -6.99
N LEU A 97 5.65 -4.16 -6.96
CA LEU A 97 6.15 -3.39 -8.09
C LEU A 97 7.56 -2.91 -7.80
N PHE A 98 8.46 -3.19 -8.72
CA PHE A 98 9.86 -2.82 -8.65
C PHE A 98 10.30 -2.05 -9.90
N ALA A 99 11.31 -1.20 -9.71
CA ALA A 99 12.15 -0.67 -10.78
C ALA A 99 13.61 -0.74 -10.32
N THR A 100 14.56 -0.59 -11.22
CA THR A 100 15.98 -0.56 -10.88
C THR A 100 16.63 0.71 -11.42
N THR A 101 17.65 1.20 -10.72
CA THR A 101 18.49 2.31 -11.17
C THR A 101 19.95 1.89 -11.23
N GLY A 102 20.73 2.56 -12.07
CA GLY A 102 22.13 2.23 -12.25
C GLY A 102 22.36 0.78 -12.69
N TYR A 103 23.20 0.09 -11.97
CA TYR A 103 23.53 -1.32 -12.20
C TYR A 103 22.81 -2.28 -11.25
N ALA A 104 21.83 -1.80 -10.51
CA ALA A 104 21.07 -2.66 -9.60
C ALA A 104 20.27 -3.71 -10.35
N GLU A 105 20.22 -4.90 -9.76
CA GLU A 105 19.43 -6.02 -10.25
C GLU A 105 18.57 -6.59 -9.11
N ILE A 106 17.42 -7.14 -9.48
CA ILE A 106 16.56 -7.89 -8.59
C ILE A 106 16.56 -9.36 -8.98
N ASN A 107 16.70 -10.26 -8.01
CA ASN A 107 16.69 -11.69 -8.28
C ASN A 107 15.27 -12.25 -8.14
N VAL A 108 14.74 -12.79 -9.24
CA VAL A 108 13.40 -13.38 -9.33
C VAL A 108 13.51 -14.77 -9.93
N SER A 109 13.08 -15.79 -9.19
CA SER A 109 13.15 -17.20 -9.63
C SER A 109 14.55 -17.61 -10.06
N GLY A 110 15.60 -17.15 -9.36
CA GLY A 110 17.00 -17.46 -9.66
C GLY A 110 17.60 -16.73 -10.87
N ARG A 111 16.91 -15.70 -11.37
CA ARG A 111 17.39 -14.86 -12.48
C ARG A 111 17.56 -13.42 -12.00
N SER A 112 18.71 -12.82 -12.30
CA SER A 112 18.94 -11.39 -12.13
C SER A 112 18.26 -10.62 -13.25
N VAL A 113 17.49 -9.59 -12.89
CA VAL A 113 16.72 -8.75 -13.80
C VAL A 113 16.90 -7.28 -13.44
N SER A 114 17.23 -6.44 -14.40
CA SER A 114 17.13 -4.99 -14.31
C SER A 114 15.94 -4.50 -15.15
N THR A 115 15.39 -3.34 -14.78
CA THR A 115 14.30 -2.73 -15.54
C THR A 115 14.82 -1.68 -16.52
N PRO A 116 14.53 -1.81 -17.83
CA PRO A 116 14.83 -0.73 -18.75
C PRO A 116 14.12 0.58 -18.39
N PRO A 117 14.63 1.74 -18.79
CA PRO A 117 13.92 3.01 -18.65
C PRO A 117 12.48 2.95 -19.19
N GLY A 118 11.53 3.51 -18.45
CA GLY A 118 10.14 3.51 -18.83
C GLY A 118 9.39 2.20 -18.49
N SER A 119 10.00 1.29 -17.72
CA SER A 119 9.37 0.02 -17.37
C SER A 119 9.38 -0.25 -15.86
N ILE A 120 8.48 -1.13 -15.45
CA ILE A 120 8.40 -1.67 -14.08
C ILE A 120 8.32 -3.19 -14.13
N LEU A 121 8.82 -3.83 -13.11
CA LEU A 121 8.73 -5.27 -12.90
C LEU A 121 7.65 -5.56 -11.85
N SER A 122 6.63 -6.32 -12.23
CA SER A 122 5.61 -6.83 -11.30
C SER A 122 5.96 -8.25 -10.90
N VAL A 123 6.13 -8.51 -9.60
CA VAL A 123 6.62 -9.78 -9.07
C VAL A 123 5.66 -10.33 -8.02
N LYS A 124 5.35 -11.61 -8.12
CA LYS A 124 4.71 -12.34 -7.02
C LYS A 124 5.69 -12.48 -5.85
N PRO A 125 5.26 -12.21 -4.61
CA PRO A 125 6.16 -12.22 -3.44
C PRO A 125 6.92 -13.52 -3.23
N GLU A 126 6.33 -14.66 -3.59
CA GLU A 126 6.93 -15.99 -3.47
C GLU A 126 8.06 -16.28 -4.49
N LEU A 127 8.14 -15.50 -5.56
CA LEU A 127 9.18 -15.63 -6.59
C LEU A 127 10.41 -14.77 -6.31
N LEU A 128 10.31 -13.85 -5.33
CA LEU A 128 11.37 -12.93 -4.98
C LEU A 128 12.42 -13.61 -4.11
N ASP A 129 13.71 -13.52 -4.50
CA ASP A 129 14.82 -13.88 -3.63
C ASP A 129 15.04 -12.78 -2.59
N ARG A 130 14.44 -12.98 -1.41
CA ARG A 130 14.50 -12.02 -0.30
C ARG A 130 15.89 -11.89 0.31
N GLU A 131 16.69 -12.96 0.30
CA GLU A 131 18.06 -12.94 0.83
C GLU A 131 19.00 -12.15 -0.08
N ALA A 132 18.85 -12.29 -1.40
CA ALA A 132 19.56 -11.46 -2.36
C ALA A 132 19.14 -9.98 -2.20
N LEU A 133 17.83 -9.71 -2.09
CA LEU A 133 17.32 -8.35 -1.95
C LEU A 133 17.82 -7.66 -0.67
N ARG A 134 17.99 -8.38 0.43
CA ARG A 134 18.54 -7.83 1.68
C ARG A 134 19.98 -7.32 1.57
N LYS A 135 20.71 -7.78 0.58
CA LYS A 135 22.09 -7.35 0.29
C LYS A 135 22.17 -6.20 -0.72
N THR A 136 21.04 -5.81 -1.27
CA THR A 136 20.91 -4.76 -2.29
C THR A 136 20.32 -3.51 -1.66
N ASN A 137 20.74 -2.34 -2.13
CA ASN A 137 20.11 -1.08 -1.76
C ASN A 137 18.67 -1.05 -2.23
N VAL A 138 17.75 -0.85 -1.31
CA VAL A 138 16.30 -0.73 -1.58
C VAL A 138 15.83 0.67 -1.22
N VAL A 139 15.21 1.34 -2.18
CA VAL A 139 14.58 2.64 -1.97
C VAL A 139 13.07 2.48 -2.04
N LEU A 140 12.39 2.75 -0.94
CA LEU A 140 10.93 2.76 -0.88
C LEU A 140 10.39 4.04 -1.52
N ILE A 141 9.55 3.89 -2.53
CA ILE A 141 8.92 4.99 -3.29
C ILE A 141 7.43 5.04 -2.96
N GLU A 142 6.92 6.24 -2.70
CA GLU A 142 5.50 6.45 -2.43
C GLU A 142 4.69 6.55 -3.73
N ASN A 143 5.18 7.27 -4.70
CA ASN A 143 4.44 7.58 -5.91
C ASN A 143 4.72 6.58 -7.04
N GLY A 144 3.67 5.86 -7.47
CA GLY A 144 3.79 4.86 -8.53
C GLY A 144 4.18 5.44 -9.89
N SER A 145 3.90 6.72 -10.18
CA SER A 145 4.29 7.35 -11.44
C SER A 145 5.81 7.45 -11.58
N LEU A 146 6.52 7.62 -10.47
CA LEU A 146 7.99 7.68 -10.47
C LEU A 146 8.66 6.33 -10.74
N MET A 147 7.97 5.23 -10.50
CA MET A 147 8.52 3.91 -10.79
C MET A 147 8.85 3.75 -12.29
N VAL A 148 8.01 4.30 -13.17
CA VAL A 148 8.22 4.28 -14.62
C VAL A 148 9.34 5.24 -15.03
N GLU A 149 9.49 6.35 -14.29
CA GLU A 149 10.48 7.41 -14.53
C GLU A 149 11.74 7.24 -13.65
N ALA A 150 11.96 6.07 -13.06
CA ALA A 150 13.04 5.80 -12.11
C ALA A 150 14.42 6.24 -12.62
N HIS A 151 14.68 6.08 -13.92
CA HIS A 151 15.94 6.46 -14.57
C HIS A 151 16.22 7.98 -14.57
N ARG A 152 15.22 8.80 -14.26
CA ARG A 152 15.35 10.27 -14.19
C ARG A 152 15.68 10.78 -12.79
N ILE A 153 15.52 9.94 -11.77
CA ILE A 153 15.80 10.31 -10.39
C ILE A 153 17.32 10.36 -10.19
N GLN A 154 17.82 11.49 -9.77
CA GLN A 154 19.24 11.68 -9.49
C GLN A 154 19.52 11.38 -8.01
N PHE A 155 19.56 10.10 -7.67
CA PHE A 155 19.89 9.70 -6.31
C PHE A 155 21.33 10.08 -5.92
N PRO A 156 21.60 10.32 -4.63
CA PRO A 156 22.97 10.41 -4.11
C PRO A 156 23.81 9.19 -4.51
N ASP A 157 25.13 9.37 -4.63
CA ASP A 157 26.04 8.35 -5.16
C ASP A 157 25.90 6.99 -4.50
N ASP A 158 25.76 6.93 -3.17
CA ASP A 158 25.57 5.69 -2.40
C ASP A 158 24.24 4.97 -2.74
N TRP A 159 23.29 5.65 -3.36
CA TRP A 159 21.96 5.14 -3.70
C TRP A 159 21.70 5.10 -5.20
N ARG A 160 22.72 5.39 -6.03
CA ARG A 160 22.60 5.39 -7.49
C ARG A 160 22.19 4.03 -8.02
N ASP A 161 22.78 2.97 -7.48
CA ASP A 161 22.50 1.59 -7.86
C ASP A 161 21.52 0.98 -6.86
N SER A 162 20.23 1.18 -7.08
CA SER A 162 19.19 0.78 -6.14
C SER A 162 18.04 0.03 -6.79
N VAL A 163 17.44 -0.85 -6.03
CA VAL A 163 16.13 -1.43 -6.34
C VAL A 163 15.07 -0.55 -5.72
N LEU A 164 14.19 0.00 -6.55
CA LEU A 164 13.04 0.78 -6.12
C LEU A 164 11.89 -0.17 -5.81
N LEU A 165 11.31 -0.03 -4.64
CA LEU A 165 10.11 -0.74 -4.21
C LEU A 165 8.96 0.26 -4.08
N TYR A 166 7.88 0.05 -4.83
CA TYR A 166 6.68 0.84 -4.63
C TYR A 166 6.03 0.47 -3.30
N ARG A 167 5.76 1.47 -2.46
CA ARG A 167 5.13 1.29 -1.14
C ARG A 167 3.80 0.53 -1.23
N GLY A 168 3.09 0.70 -2.33
CA GLY A 168 1.81 0.07 -2.54
C GLY A 168 0.64 0.77 -1.83
N HIS A 169 -0.54 0.30 -2.14
CA HIS A 169 -1.79 0.63 -1.45
C HIS A 169 -2.71 -0.60 -1.53
N GLY A 170 -3.60 -0.76 -0.53
CA GLY A 170 -4.47 -1.93 -0.48
C GLY A 170 -3.71 -3.22 -0.16
N GLU A 171 -3.89 -4.26 -0.99
CA GLU A 171 -3.41 -5.63 -0.70
C GLU A 171 -1.88 -5.76 -0.68
N ASN A 172 -1.16 -5.02 -1.54
CA ASN A 172 0.30 -5.12 -1.64
C ASN A 172 1.06 -4.29 -0.59
N LEU A 173 0.40 -3.36 0.10
CA LEU A 173 1.01 -2.56 1.17
C LEU A 173 1.60 -3.43 2.29
N ALA A 174 0.87 -4.46 2.72
CA ALA A 174 1.32 -5.34 3.79
C ALA A 174 2.59 -6.10 3.41
N GLU A 175 2.69 -6.57 2.17
CA GLU A 175 3.85 -7.31 1.69
C GLU A 175 5.06 -6.40 1.46
N ALA A 176 4.87 -5.21 0.89
CA ALA A 176 5.91 -4.19 0.80
C ALA A 176 6.46 -3.84 2.20
N SER A 177 5.57 -3.67 3.19
CA SER A 177 5.96 -3.42 4.58
C SER A 177 6.78 -4.56 5.20
N ARG A 178 6.48 -5.82 4.87
CA ARG A 178 7.29 -6.97 5.32
C ARG A 178 8.70 -6.92 4.75
N ILE A 179 8.85 -6.57 3.48
CA ILE A 179 10.16 -6.38 2.85
C ILE A 179 10.92 -5.27 3.55
N VAL A 180 10.31 -4.10 3.72
CA VAL A 180 10.92 -2.95 4.41
C VAL A 180 11.36 -3.33 5.82
N ASN A 181 10.52 -4.03 6.57
CA ASN A 181 10.85 -4.46 7.94
C ASN A 181 12.01 -5.47 7.97
N ALA A 182 12.14 -6.33 6.96
CA ALA A 182 13.21 -7.31 6.86
C ALA A 182 14.52 -6.73 6.32
N GLN A 183 14.48 -5.57 5.64
CA GLN A 183 15.67 -4.96 5.03
C GLN A 183 16.62 -4.44 6.11
N PRO A 184 17.95 -4.69 6.01
CA PRO A 184 18.94 -4.06 6.87
C PRO A 184 18.92 -2.53 6.74
N ALA A 185 19.14 -1.82 7.84
CA ALA A 185 19.06 -0.36 7.86
C ALA A 185 20.04 0.31 6.87
N GLN A 186 21.24 -0.22 6.74
CA GLN A 186 22.26 0.30 5.80
C GLN A 186 21.87 0.12 4.32
N ASN A 187 20.95 -0.79 4.00
CA ASN A 187 20.50 -1.09 2.65
C ASN A 187 19.05 -0.63 2.41
N LEU A 188 18.51 0.23 3.27
CA LEU A 188 17.15 0.75 3.16
C LEU A 188 17.18 2.27 3.09
N ALA A 189 16.56 2.82 2.05
CA ALA A 189 16.19 4.23 2.01
C ALA A 189 14.71 4.41 1.73
N VAL A 190 14.20 5.58 2.06
CA VAL A 190 12.87 6.05 1.68
C VAL A 190 13.01 7.34 0.92
N TYR A 191 12.23 7.49 -0.15
CA TYR A 191 12.12 8.71 -0.94
C TYR A 191 10.64 9.01 -1.12
N PHE A 192 10.15 10.03 -0.42
CA PHE A 192 8.75 10.44 -0.36
C PHE A 192 8.62 11.92 -0.73
N ASP A 193 7.39 12.43 -0.76
CA ASP A 193 7.15 13.85 -0.95
C ASP A 193 7.86 14.66 0.14
N PHE A 194 8.41 15.82 -0.24
CA PHE A 194 9.07 16.72 0.70
C PHE A 194 8.06 17.71 1.28
N ASP A 195 7.20 17.17 2.14
CA ASP A 195 6.16 17.88 2.86
C ASP A 195 5.95 17.26 4.26
N PRO A 196 5.13 17.86 5.15
CA PRO A 196 4.95 17.34 6.50
C PRO A 196 4.47 15.89 6.57
N GLU A 197 3.54 15.46 5.70
CA GLU A 197 3.03 14.08 5.70
C GLU A 197 4.07 13.10 5.18
N GLY A 198 4.78 13.43 4.10
CA GLY A 198 5.85 12.60 3.55
C GLY A 198 7.02 12.43 4.53
N LEU A 199 7.42 13.52 5.23
CA LEU A 199 8.44 13.44 6.27
C LEU A 199 7.99 12.63 7.48
N GLU A 200 6.74 12.77 7.91
CA GLU A 200 6.18 11.95 8.98
C GLU A 200 6.20 10.47 8.61
N MET A 201 5.74 10.12 7.42
CA MET A 201 5.77 8.74 6.92
C MET A 201 7.19 8.18 6.81
N ALA A 202 8.14 9.00 6.33
CA ALA A 202 9.54 8.59 6.23
C ALA A 202 10.15 8.27 7.61
N LEU A 203 9.89 9.12 8.60
CA LEU A 203 10.36 8.90 9.97
C LEU A 203 9.64 7.75 10.69
N GLN A 204 8.40 7.44 10.31
CA GLN A 204 7.66 6.29 10.85
C GLN A 204 8.28 4.94 10.43
N VAL A 205 9.04 4.87 9.34
CA VAL A 205 9.81 3.66 8.99
C VAL A 205 10.80 3.29 10.09
N GLY A 206 11.34 4.29 10.81
CA GLY A 206 12.09 4.13 12.06
C GLY A 206 13.49 3.57 11.89
N LYS A 207 13.99 3.41 10.66
CA LYS A 207 15.35 2.94 10.33
C LYS A 207 15.74 3.34 8.90
N GLY A 208 17.01 3.14 8.57
CA GLY A 208 17.54 3.36 7.23
C GLY A 208 17.86 4.83 6.98
N THR A 209 17.75 5.23 5.73
CA THR A 209 18.10 6.56 5.22
C THR A 209 16.84 7.22 4.65
N VAL A 210 16.71 8.52 4.79
CA VAL A 210 15.70 9.32 4.10
C VAL A 210 16.40 10.12 3.01
N ILE A 211 15.95 9.96 1.78
CA ILE A 211 16.42 10.74 0.64
C ILE A 211 15.47 11.93 0.49
N LEU A 212 16.01 13.14 0.48
CA LEU A 212 15.25 14.37 0.41
C LEU A 212 16.05 15.44 -0.36
N PRO A 213 15.42 16.53 -0.82
CA PRO A 213 16.17 17.59 -1.51
C PRO A 213 17.20 18.21 -0.60
N ASP A 214 18.35 18.54 -1.15
CA ASP A 214 19.33 19.38 -0.48
C ASP A 214 18.76 20.80 -0.41
N ILE A 215 18.34 21.17 0.80
CA ILE A 215 17.61 22.41 1.05
C ILE A 215 18.50 23.62 0.70
N GLU A 216 19.75 23.62 1.12
CA GLU A 216 20.69 24.73 0.87
C GLU A 216 20.93 24.94 -0.63
N SER A 217 21.23 23.86 -1.35
CA SER A 217 21.38 23.88 -2.81
C SER A 217 20.07 24.30 -3.50
N THR A 218 18.94 23.80 -3.03
CA THR A 218 17.62 24.13 -3.60
C THR A 218 17.29 25.62 -3.44
N PHE A 219 17.56 26.22 -2.29
CA PHE A 219 17.32 27.66 -2.06
C PHE A 219 18.28 28.56 -2.82
N THR A 220 19.51 28.15 -3.00
CA THR A 220 20.53 28.96 -3.68
C THR A 220 20.45 28.84 -5.19
N SER A 221 20.36 27.62 -5.73
CA SER A 221 20.48 27.35 -7.17
C SER A 221 19.12 27.30 -7.89
N ASN A 222 18.04 26.95 -7.18
CA ASN A 222 16.73 26.66 -7.78
C ASN A 222 15.57 27.46 -7.18
N ARG A 223 15.84 28.62 -6.58
CA ARG A 223 14.82 29.42 -5.87
C ARG A 223 13.59 29.77 -6.72
N GLN A 224 13.76 30.07 -7.99
CA GLN A 224 12.64 30.39 -8.89
C GLN A 224 11.78 29.11 -9.15
N VAL A 225 12.45 27.98 -9.40
CA VAL A 225 11.80 26.70 -9.62
C VAL A 225 11.07 26.30 -8.34
N LEU A 226 11.73 26.37 -7.17
CA LEU A 226 11.13 26.09 -5.88
C LEU A 226 9.82 26.87 -5.68
N ASN A 227 9.83 28.17 -5.93
CA ASN A 227 8.65 29.01 -5.79
C ASN A 227 7.50 28.62 -6.75
N SER A 228 7.83 28.05 -7.92
CA SER A 228 6.83 27.63 -8.91
C SER A 228 6.20 26.28 -8.60
N VAL A 229 6.93 25.39 -7.91
CA VAL A 229 6.48 24.01 -7.62
C VAL A 229 6.03 23.80 -6.17
N ASN A 230 6.37 24.71 -5.27
CA ASN A 230 6.00 24.64 -3.87
C ASN A 230 4.48 24.81 -3.67
N GLN A 231 3.83 23.78 -3.19
CA GLN A 231 2.37 23.74 -2.99
C GLN A 231 1.98 24.19 -1.57
N ARG A 232 2.12 25.46 -1.26
CA ARG A 232 1.78 26.02 0.08
C ARG A 232 0.38 25.68 0.55
N GLY A 233 -0.59 25.51 -0.37
CA GLY A 233 -1.94 25.05 -0.04
C GLY A 233 -1.99 23.62 0.48
N VAL A 234 -1.10 22.75 0.01
CA VAL A 234 -0.91 21.38 0.55
C VAL A 234 -0.31 21.47 1.94
N PHE A 235 0.81 22.20 2.10
CA PHE A 235 1.45 22.40 3.40
C PHE A 235 0.46 22.82 4.49
N ARG A 236 -0.38 23.82 4.21
CA ARG A 236 -1.36 24.36 5.18
C ARG A 236 -2.42 23.32 5.60
N ARG A 237 -2.75 22.36 4.76
CA ARG A 237 -3.68 21.26 5.10
C ARG A 237 -3.03 20.19 5.98
N GLN A 238 -1.70 20.09 5.97
CA GLN A 238 -0.93 19.08 6.69
C GLN A 238 -0.43 19.56 8.08
N ASN A 239 -1.07 20.58 8.65
CA ASN A 239 -0.67 21.17 9.94
C ASN A 239 -0.63 20.16 11.10
N ASP A 240 -1.49 19.13 11.07
CA ASP A 240 -1.49 18.11 12.10
C ASP A 240 -0.29 17.16 11.98
N ALA A 241 0.16 16.83 10.76
CA ALA A 241 1.40 16.09 10.53
C ALA A 241 2.61 16.90 11.04
N LEU A 242 2.66 18.20 10.73
CA LEU A 242 3.73 19.08 11.22
C LEU A 242 3.79 19.14 12.76
N LYS A 243 2.63 19.22 13.43
CA LYS A 243 2.58 19.17 14.91
C LYS A 243 3.13 17.85 15.45
N ARG A 244 2.77 16.72 14.84
CA ARG A 244 3.30 15.41 15.27
C ARG A 244 4.79 15.30 15.03
N LEU A 245 5.31 15.77 13.90
CA LEU A 245 6.75 15.85 13.65
C LEU A 245 7.50 16.64 14.72
N LYS A 246 6.98 17.79 15.11
CA LYS A 246 7.59 18.65 16.17
C LYS A 246 7.56 18.02 17.58
N GLN A 247 6.70 17.03 17.81
CA GLN A 247 6.65 16.29 19.09
C GLN A 247 7.65 15.12 19.13
N LEU A 248 8.28 14.78 17.99
CA LEU A 248 9.28 13.73 17.96
C LEU A 248 10.59 14.22 18.63
N SER A 249 11.23 13.33 19.39
CA SER A 249 12.60 13.57 19.86
C SER A 249 13.56 13.31 18.69
N LEU A 250 14.05 14.35 18.07
CA LEU A 250 14.88 14.32 16.87
C LEU A 250 16.25 14.91 17.15
N ASP A 251 17.24 14.52 16.34
CA ASP A 251 18.55 15.16 16.35
C ASP A 251 18.51 16.57 15.75
N GLU A 252 19.64 17.26 15.82
CA GLU A 252 19.77 18.64 15.33
C GLU A 252 19.48 18.73 13.82
N GLN A 253 19.98 17.78 13.02
CA GLN A 253 19.80 17.74 11.57
C GLN A 253 18.31 17.66 11.20
N TRP A 254 17.55 16.77 11.83
CA TRP A 254 16.11 16.64 11.58
C TRP A 254 15.34 17.86 12.08
N THR A 255 15.76 18.43 13.22
CA THR A 255 15.16 19.66 13.76
C THR A 255 15.30 20.81 12.79
N GLU A 256 16.46 20.97 12.14
CA GLU A 256 16.69 21.99 11.12
C GLU A 256 15.88 21.76 9.85
N ILE A 257 15.77 20.50 9.37
CA ILE A 257 14.96 20.14 8.21
C ILE A 257 13.50 20.53 8.47
N ILE A 258 12.93 20.12 9.59
CA ILE A 258 11.53 20.42 9.94
C ILE A 258 11.31 21.92 10.10
N ARG A 259 12.24 22.64 10.72
CA ARG A 259 12.20 24.09 10.84
C ARG A 259 12.17 24.73 9.44
N SER A 260 13.05 24.32 8.55
CA SER A 260 13.09 24.85 7.17
C SER A 260 11.79 24.59 6.40
N VAL A 261 11.20 23.41 6.57
CA VAL A 261 9.89 23.06 5.98
C VAL A 261 8.78 23.98 6.54
N GLU A 262 8.77 24.23 7.84
CA GLU A 262 7.79 25.10 8.50
C GLU A 262 7.94 26.57 8.06
N GLU A 263 9.15 27.13 8.17
CA GLU A 263 9.42 28.54 7.91
C GLU A 263 9.17 28.94 6.44
N ASN A 264 9.37 28.01 5.52
CA ASN A 264 9.19 28.24 4.09
C ASN A 264 7.89 27.67 3.54
N GLU A 265 7.02 27.11 4.38
CA GLU A 265 5.78 26.45 4.01
C GLU A 265 5.99 25.44 2.86
N LEU A 266 6.98 24.52 2.99
CA LEU A 266 7.38 23.62 1.91
C LEU A 266 6.44 22.43 1.78
N ALA A 267 5.98 22.20 0.54
CA ALA A 267 5.34 20.98 0.08
C ALA A 267 5.71 20.75 -1.38
N ILE A 268 6.67 19.86 -1.63
CA ILE A 268 7.24 19.59 -2.94
C ILE A 268 7.06 18.12 -3.25
N MET A 269 6.30 17.84 -4.30
CA MET A 269 6.02 16.47 -4.72
C MET A 269 7.26 15.82 -5.35
N GLN A 270 7.40 14.53 -5.23
CA GLN A 270 8.49 13.74 -5.79
C GLN A 270 8.67 13.98 -7.30
N GLU A 271 7.56 14.10 -8.05
CA GLU A 271 7.59 14.39 -9.49
C GLU A 271 8.29 15.72 -9.78
N HIS A 272 8.01 16.76 -9.00
CA HIS A 272 8.66 18.06 -9.18
C HIS A 272 10.15 17.99 -8.89
N MET A 273 10.55 17.27 -7.82
CA MET A 273 11.95 17.08 -7.51
C MET A 273 12.68 16.35 -8.66
N THR A 274 12.04 15.34 -9.24
CA THR A 274 12.60 14.55 -10.35
C THR A 274 12.66 15.36 -11.65
N VAL A 275 11.57 16.02 -12.05
CA VAL A 275 11.48 16.77 -13.33
C VAL A 275 12.43 17.95 -13.34
N HIS A 276 12.60 18.63 -12.20
CA HIS A 276 13.43 19.81 -12.09
C HIS A 276 14.85 19.51 -11.59
N HIS A 277 15.22 18.24 -11.51
CA HIS A 277 16.56 17.77 -11.12
C HIS A 277 17.06 18.40 -9.82
N PHE A 278 16.22 18.41 -8.78
CA PHE A 278 16.67 18.87 -7.47
C PHE A 278 17.83 17.99 -6.98
N ALA A 279 18.88 18.62 -6.49
CA ALA A 279 19.94 17.89 -5.82
C ALA A 279 19.35 17.17 -4.61
N LEU A 280 19.57 15.86 -4.53
CA LEU A 280 19.10 15.04 -3.42
C LEU A 280 20.26 14.73 -2.48
N ARG A 281 19.95 14.63 -1.19
CA ARG A 281 20.88 14.17 -0.16
C ARG A 281 20.28 13.02 0.64
N ALA A 282 21.17 12.21 1.21
CA ALA A 282 20.83 11.12 2.10
C ALA A 282 21.00 11.57 3.56
N VAL A 283 19.96 11.40 4.36
CA VAL A 283 19.95 11.74 5.78
C VAL A 283 19.62 10.48 6.58
N PRO A 284 20.34 10.15 7.65
CA PRO A 284 20.00 9.00 8.48
C PRO A 284 18.55 9.10 8.99
N GLY A 285 17.77 8.06 8.79
CA GLY A 285 16.44 7.94 9.37
C GLY A 285 16.55 7.74 10.89
N ARG A 286 15.48 8.03 11.60
CA ARG A 286 15.43 7.83 13.05
C ARG A 286 15.55 6.36 13.38
N VAL A 287 16.62 5.95 14.09
CA VAL A 287 16.68 4.65 14.73
C VAL A 287 15.82 4.72 15.99
N ARG A 288 14.75 3.92 16.08
CA ARG A 288 14.05 3.74 17.36
C ARG A 288 15.07 3.22 18.38
N GLN A 289 15.41 4.03 19.37
CA GLN A 289 16.11 3.50 20.54
C GLN A 289 15.19 2.46 21.16
N THR A 290 15.58 1.19 21.10
CA THR A 290 15.00 0.15 21.96
C THR A 290 15.30 0.60 23.39
N VAL A 291 14.26 1.03 24.13
CA VAL A 291 14.36 1.19 25.58
C VAL A 291 14.76 -0.20 26.10
N PRO A 292 15.91 -0.37 26.77
CA PRO A 292 16.21 -1.64 27.38
C PRO A 292 15.10 -1.90 28.40
N GLU A 293 14.44 -3.04 28.24
CA GLU A 293 13.52 -3.55 29.26
C GLU A 293 14.29 -3.69 30.56
N GLY A 294 14.01 -2.80 31.53
CA GLY A 294 14.54 -2.80 32.90
C GLY A 294 13.85 -3.86 33.75
#